data_1169cbb9341f2f7cd31afe5a34fedf32
#
_entry.id   1169cbb9341f2f7cd31afe5a34fedf32
#
_cell.length_a   1.000
_cell.length_b   1.000
_cell.length_c   1.000
_cell.angle_alpha   90.00
_cell.angle_beta   90.00
_cell.angle_gamma   90.00
#
_symmetry.space_group_name_H-M   'P 1'
#
loop_
_entity.id
_entity.type
_entity.pdbx_description
1 polymer ?
#
loop_
_entity_poly.entity_id
_entity_poly.type
_entity_poly.pdbx_seq_one_letter_code
_entity_poly.pdbx_strand_id
1 'polypeptide(L)'
;MEWLKQAAKACYSQLVRFVSRRAVRDKLSKEIVYLMSFPSNNQGLIEALRRDYPVTVMYTSDCRKEAEALAKQQVSILPLDNPFVFFWQCVPLMTRSRVVICDNYFPFLGYLQKHSDAVFVQIWHATGAIKTFGYEDRQLKHRTKKDLARFTSVYQSFDYYVVASKQMADVFQRSYGAREEQMLYFGLPRTDQFVQLRKAQTEQQDQTADHKKVIVYTPTYREGQTELPLLDIPKMAKELGDSYRLIVRLHPHVQKLADKVPHTPFVSWDGHLQPTAQLLETADLLITDYSSVVFDYTLLKQRASVIYFWYDREQYEEKTGLQPHLTELLNGPV
;
A
#
# COMPACT_ATOMS: atom_id res chain seq x y z
N MET A 1 -7.99 -19.15 -24.52
CA MET A 1 -8.07 -18.68 -23.13
C MET A 1 -8.15 -17.15 -23.00
N GLU A 2 -7.35 -16.36 -23.72
CA GLU A 2 -7.37 -14.88 -23.60
C GLU A 2 -8.71 -14.26 -24.01
N TRP A 3 -9.35 -14.74 -25.07
CA TRP A 3 -10.69 -14.29 -25.48
C TRP A 3 -11.74 -14.45 -24.38
N LEU A 4 -11.76 -15.60 -23.68
CA LEU A 4 -12.69 -15.83 -22.57
C LEU A 4 -12.46 -14.83 -21.41
N LYS A 5 -11.21 -14.54 -21.08
CA LYS A 5 -10.86 -13.54 -20.07
C LYS A 5 -11.35 -12.15 -20.47
N GLN A 6 -11.16 -11.76 -21.74
CA GLN A 6 -11.63 -10.46 -22.24
C GLN A 6 -13.17 -10.38 -22.26
N ALA A 7 -13.85 -11.47 -22.62
CA ALA A 7 -15.31 -11.54 -22.58
C ALA A 7 -15.84 -11.42 -21.13
N ALA A 8 -15.23 -12.13 -20.17
CA ALA A 8 -15.58 -12.03 -18.75
C ALA A 8 -15.39 -10.61 -18.21
N LYS A 9 -14.24 -9.96 -18.51
CA LYS A 9 -13.99 -8.56 -18.15
C LYS A 9 -15.04 -7.61 -18.75
N ALA A 10 -15.44 -7.84 -20.01
CA ALA A 10 -16.46 -7.03 -20.68
C ALA A 10 -17.85 -7.22 -20.02
N CYS A 11 -18.25 -8.45 -19.73
CA CYS A 11 -19.51 -8.76 -19.05
C CYS A 11 -19.56 -8.11 -17.66
N TYR A 12 -18.50 -8.27 -16.87
CA TYR A 12 -18.36 -7.64 -15.56
C TYR A 12 -18.51 -6.11 -15.64
N SER A 13 -17.80 -5.47 -16.57
CA SER A 13 -17.88 -4.02 -16.73
C SER A 13 -19.27 -3.52 -17.13
N GLN A 14 -19.97 -4.26 -17.99
CA GLN A 14 -21.36 -3.92 -18.38
C GLN A 14 -22.32 -4.08 -17.21
N LEU A 15 -22.13 -5.09 -16.37
CA LEU A 15 -22.98 -5.29 -15.20
C LEU A 15 -22.77 -4.17 -14.17
N VAL A 16 -21.53 -3.76 -13.91
CA VAL A 16 -21.24 -2.60 -13.05
C VAL A 16 -21.93 -1.34 -13.58
N ARG A 17 -21.80 -1.06 -14.88
CA ARG A 17 -22.47 0.08 -15.52
C ARG A 17 -23.99 0.01 -15.42
N PHE A 18 -24.57 -1.15 -15.63
CA PHE A 18 -26.01 -1.34 -15.59
C PHE A 18 -26.57 -1.08 -14.19
N VAL A 19 -25.94 -1.68 -13.17
CA VAL A 19 -26.38 -1.52 -11.77
C VAL A 19 -26.19 -0.07 -11.32
N SER A 20 -25.04 0.54 -11.60
CA SER A 20 -24.77 1.92 -11.20
C SER A 20 -25.67 2.94 -11.91
N ARG A 21 -25.99 2.75 -13.20
CA ARG A 21 -26.95 3.61 -13.93
C ARG A 21 -28.33 3.64 -13.32
N ARG A 22 -28.75 2.58 -12.66
CA ARG A 22 -30.02 2.56 -11.92
C ARG A 22 -29.90 3.30 -10.60
N ALA A 23 -28.85 3.00 -9.86
CA ALA A 23 -28.61 3.57 -8.53
C ALA A 23 -28.30 5.07 -8.55
N VAL A 24 -27.71 5.61 -9.63
CA VAL A 24 -27.39 7.04 -9.75
C VAL A 24 -28.64 7.95 -9.78
N ARG A 25 -29.83 7.39 -10.02
CA ARG A 25 -31.11 8.11 -10.00
C ARG A 25 -31.63 8.35 -8.59
N ASP A 26 -31.11 7.62 -7.61
CA ASP A 26 -31.46 7.79 -6.20
C ASP A 26 -30.81 9.06 -5.65
N LYS A 27 -31.36 9.58 -4.56
CA LYS A 27 -30.78 10.75 -3.89
C LYS A 27 -29.37 10.45 -3.40
N LEU A 28 -28.50 11.45 -3.54
CA LEU A 28 -27.15 11.41 -2.97
C LEU A 28 -27.23 11.23 -1.45
N SER A 29 -26.54 10.23 -0.94
CA SER A 29 -26.41 9.96 0.50
C SER A 29 -25.30 10.82 1.11
N LYS A 30 -25.45 11.18 2.39
CA LYS A 30 -24.33 11.79 3.15
C LYS A 30 -23.28 10.77 3.58
N GLU A 31 -23.45 9.51 3.22
CA GLU A 31 -22.58 8.42 3.59
C GLU A 31 -21.22 8.54 2.92
N ILE A 32 -20.18 8.19 3.67
CA ILE A 32 -18.82 8.04 3.18
C ILE A 32 -18.54 6.54 3.03
N VAL A 33 -18.07 6.16 1.87
CA VAL A 33 -17.59 4.80 1.61
C VAL A 33 -16.07 4.78 1.65
N TYR A 34 -15.47 3.85 2.42
CA TYR A 34 -14.04 3.58 2.42
C TYR A 34 -13.78 2.23 1.77
N LEU A 35 -13.04 2.22 0.65
CA LEU A 35 -12.59 0.99 -0.02
C LEU A 35 -11.25 0.56 0.57
N MET A 36 -11.24 -0.54 1.30
CA MET A 36 -10.11 -1.04 2.08
C MET A 36 -9.53 -2.31 1.44
N SER A 37 -8.32 -2.22 0.93
CA SER A 37 -7.57 -3.35 0.36
C SER A 37 -6.18 -3.53 0.97
N PHE A 38 -5.72 -2.58 1.77
CA PHE A 38 -4.45 -2.66 2.49
C PHE A 38 -4.67 -2.58 4.00
N PRO A 39 -4.24 -3.61 4.76
CA PRO A 39 -4.32 -3.59 6.21
C PRO A 39 -3.52 -2.43 6.82
N SER A 40 -4.01 -1.90 7.93
CA SER A 40 -3.37 -0.82 8.70
C SER A 40 -3.15 0.48 7.93
N ASN A 41 -3.92 0.72 6.87
CA ASN A 41 -3.78 1.95 6.06
C ASN A 41 -4.69 3.10 6.53
N ASN A 42 -5.75 2.81 7.25
CA ASN A 42 -6.75 3.81 7.66
C ASN A 42 -6.38 4.59 8.93
N GLN A 43 -5.59 4.04 9.85
CA GLN A 43 -5.00 4.63 11.08
C GLN A 43 -5.80 5.80 11.68
N GLY A 44 -6.97 5.49 12.27
CA GLY A 44 -7.83 6.49 12.89
C GLY A 44 -8.67 7.34 11.93
N LEU A 45 -8.50 7.21 10.61
CA LEU A 45 -9.29 7.96 9.63
C LEU A 45 -10.78 7.60 9.71
N ILE A 46 -11.09 6.30 9.79
CA ILE A 46 -12.48 5.84 9.87
C ILE A 46 -13.13 6.34 11.16
N GLU A 47 -12.43 6.28 12.29
CA GLU A 47 -12.88 6.78 13.58
C GLU A 47 -13.12 8.30 13.57
N ALA A 48 -12.26 9.05 12.88
CA ALA A 48 -12.43 10.49 12.73
C ALA A 48 -13.65 10.83 11.87
N LEU A 49 -13.82 10.16 10.74
CA LEU A 49 -14.95 10.40 9.82
C LEU A 49 -16.29 10.06 10.46
N ARG A 50 -16.37 9.01 11.28
CA ARG A 50 -17.59 8.57 11.96
C ARG A 50 -18.17 9.56 12.96
N ARG A 51 -17.40 10.52 13.41
CA ARG A 51 -17.90 11.55 14.35
C ARG A 51 -18.99 12.39 13.74
N ASP A 52 -18.89 12.64 12.42
CA ASP A 52 -19.77 13.59 11.73
C ASP A 52 -20.58 12.96 10.60
N TYR A 53 -20.16 11.77 10.12
CA TYR A 53 -20.77 11.13 8.95
C TYR A 53 -21.01 9.63 9.17
N PRO A 54 -22.07 9.05 8.58
CA PRO A 54 -22.17 7.60 8.45
C PRO A 54 -21.07 7.08 7.53
N VAL A 55 -20.36 6.03 7.97
CA VAL A 55 -19.25 5.42 7.23
C VAL A 55 -19.53 3.95 7.01
N THR A 56 -19.41 3.50 5.76
CA THR A 56 -19.39 2.08 5.40
C THR A 56 -18.03 1.70 4.83
N VAL A 57 -17.42 0.67 5.40
CA VAL A 57 -16.14 0.10 4.92
C VAL A 57 -16.44 -1.08 3.99
N MET A 58 -15.96 -0.97 2.74
CA MET A 58 -15.99 -2.05 1.78
C MET A 58 -14.59 -2.65 1.68
N TYR A 59 -14.44 -3.94 1.98
CA TYR A 59 -13.13 -4.54 2.17
C TYR A 59 -12.88 -5.76 1.28
N THR A 60 -11.59 -5.98 0.93
CA THR A 60 -11.11 -7.21 0.31
C THR A 60 -10.80 -8.27 1.38
N SER A 61 -10.69 -9.53 0.99
CA SER A 61 -10.39 -10.67 1.90
C SER A 61 -9.13 -10.44 2.75
N ASP A 62 -8.13 -9.75 2.21
CA ASP A 62 -6.88 -9.45 2.93
C ASP A 62 -7.10 -8.53 4.15
N CYS A 63 -8.13 -7.69 4.10
CA CYS A 63 -8.50 -6.77 5.18
C CYS A 63 -9.61 -7.31 6.09
N ARG A 64 -10.03 -8.56 5.96
CA ARG A 64 -11.16 -9.15 6.70
C ARG A 64 -11.04 -8.97 8.21
N LYS A 65 -9.89 -9.30 8.79
CA LYS A 65 -9.65 -9.20 10.25
C LYS A 65 -9.85 -7.77 10.76
N GLU A 66 -9.33 -6.80 10.03
CA GLU A 66 -9.45 -5.38 10.37
C GLU A 66 -10.91 -4.89 10.22
N ALA A 67 -11.57 -5.27 9.12
CA ALA A 67 -12.99 -4.97 8.92
C ALA A 67 -13.87 -5.55 10.03
N GLU A 68 -13.65 -6.80 10.45
CA GLU A 68 -14.37 -7.43 11.56
C GLU A 68 -14.11 -6.71 12.90
N ALA A 69 -12.90 -6.19 13.12
CA ALA A 69 -12.60 -5.36 14.30
C ALA A 69 -13.38 -4.03 14.28
N LEU A 70 -13.48 -3.39 13.10
CA LEU A 70 -14.30 -2.18 12.91
C LEU A 70 -15.80 -2.48 13.09
N ALA A 71 -16.29 -3.64 12.65
CA ALA A 71 -17.67 -4.05 12.86
C ALA A 71 -18.03 -4.20 14.33
N LYS A 72 -17.11 -4.70 15.17
CA LYS A 72 -17.28 -4.74 16.65
C LYS A 72 -17.43 -3.34 17.26
N GLN A 73 -16.91 -2.33 16.57
CA GLN A 73 -17.07 -0.92 16.94
C GLN A 73 -18.29 -0.27 16.25
N GLN A 74 -19.22 -1.07 15.71
CA GLN A 74 -20.45 -0.61 15.05
C GLN A 74 -20.22 0.15 13.73
N VAL A 75 -19.13 -0.12 13.00
CA VAL A 75 -18.94 0.33 11.62
C VAL A 75 -19.66 -0.62 10.68
N SER A 76 -20.42 -0.10 9.72
CA SER A 76 -20.97 -0.91 8.63
C SER A 76 -19.85 -1.46 7.76
N ILE A 77 -19.86 -2.79 7.48
CA ILE A 77 -18.86 -3.43 6.63
C ILE A 77 -19.51 -4.26 5.51
N LEU A 78 -18.92 -4.23 4.32
CA LEU A 78 -19.39 -5.01 3.16
C LEU A 78 -18.18 -5.67 2.45
N PRO A 79 -18.22 -7.00 2.20
CA PRO A 79 -17.13 -7.68 1.49
C PRO A 79 -17.23 -7.39 -0.03
N LEU A 80 -16.12 -6.88 -0.61
CA LEU A 80 -16.00 -6.65 -2.06
C LEU A 80 -15.88 -7.95 -2.86
N ASP A 81 -15.33 -9.01 -2.24
CA ASP A 81 -15.07 -10.29 -2.89
C ASP A 81 -16.29 -11.21 -2.98
N ASN A 82 -17.42 -10.82 -2.39
CA ASN A 82 -18.70 -11.52 -2.54
C ASN A 82 -19.47 -10.92 -3.71
N PRO A 83 -19.66 -11.63 -4.85
CA PRO A 83 -20.29 -11.05 -6.04
C PRO A 83 -21.72 -10.56 -5.80
N PHE A 84 -22.51 -11.26 -4.97
CA PHE A 84 -23.87 -10.85 -4.65
C PHE A 84 -23.87 -9.54 -3.86
N VAL A 85 -23.08 -9.46 -2.77
CA VAL A 85 -22.95 -8.23 -1.98
C VAL A 85 -22.39 -7.10 -2.84
N PHE A 86 -21.38 -7.39 -3.67
CA PHE A 86 -20.77 -6.41 -4.54
C PHE A 86 -21.80 -5.75 -5.48
N PHE A 87 -22.53 -6.53 -6.26
CA PHE A 87 -23.45 -5.95 -7.24
C PHE A 87 -24.73 -5.35 -6.62
N TRP A 88 -25.24 -5.95 -5.55
CA TRP A 88 -26.54 -5.51 -5.00
C TRP A 88 -26.42 -4.53 -3.82
N GLN A 89 -25.27 -4.42 -3.19
CA GLN A 89 -25.06 -3.50 -2.07
C GLN A 89 -23.92 -2.52 -2.34
N CYS A 90 -22.69 -3.02 -2.68
CA CYS A 90 -21.53 -2.15 -2.82
C CYS A 90 -21.67 -1.18 -4.00
N VAL A 91 -21.99 -1.67 -5.22
CA VAL A 91 -22.12 -0.81 -6.40
C VAL A 91 -23.19 0.26 -6.22
N PRO A 92 -24.45 -0.03 -5.77
CA PRO A 92 -25.44 0.99 -5.53
C PRO A 92 -25.02 2.02 -4.46
N LEU A 93 -24.39 1.55 -3.37
CA LEU A 93 -23.96 2.44 -2.30
C LEU A 93 -22.83 3.38 -2.77
N MET A 94 -21.78 2.88 -3.41
CA MET A 94 -20.72 3.73 -3.98
C MET A 94 -21.26 4.77 -4.96
N THR A 95 -22.21 4.38 -5.80
CA THR A 95 -22.79 5.25 -6.81
C THR A 95 -23.47 6.48 -6.22
N ARG A 96 -24.16 6.32 -5.08
CA ARG A 96 -24.93 7.38 -4.41
C ARG A 96 -24.23 7.99 -3.19
N SER A 97 -23.06 7.52 -2.82
CA SER A 97 -22.31 8.07 -1.68
C SER A 97 -21.68 9.40 -2.03
N ARG A 98 -21.72 10.34 -1.07
CA ARG A 98 -21.14 11.67 -1.23
C ARG A 98 -19.63 11.62 -1.47
N VAL A 99 -18.95 10.74 -0.73
CA VAL A 99 -17.50 10.56 -0.83
C VAL A 99 -17.19 9.08 -0.88
N VAL A 100 -16.33 8.69 -1.81
CA VAL A 100 -15.73 7.36 -1.87
C VAL A 100 -14.21 7.51 -1.73
N ILE A 101 -13.65 6.98 -0.65
CA ILE A 101 -12.22 7.01 -0.35
C ILE A 101 -11.63 5.66 -0.78
N CYS A 102 -10.55 5.70 -1.55
CA CYS A 102 -9.90 4.52 -2.12
C CYS A 102 -8.44 4.44 -1.66
N ASP A 103 -8.04 3.32 -1.09
CA ASP A 103 -6.64 3.07 -0.72
C ASP A 103 -5.82 2.46 -1.87
N ASN A 104 -6.47 2.07 -2.95
CA ASN A 104 -5.83 1.37 -4.06
C ASN A 104 -6.52 1.68 -5.40
N TYR A 105 -5.97 1.08 -6.46
CA TYR A 105 -6.61 0.93 -7.76
C TYR A 105 -7.68 -0.17 -7.70
N PHE A 106 -8.94 0.22 -7.94
CA PHE A 106 -10.05 -0.73 -8.04
C PHE A 106 -10.61 -0.73 -9.47
N PRO A 107 -10.49 -1.85 -10.23
CA PRO A 107 -10.88 -1.90 -11.65
C PRO A 107 -12.31 -1.47 -11.95
N PHE A 108 -13.24 -1.68 -11.02
CA PHE A 108 -14.66 -1.37 -11.20
C PHE A 108 -14.96 0.15 -11.20
N LEU A 109 -14.09 0.98 -10.62
CA LEU A 109 -14.31 2.43 -10.55
C LEU A 109 -14.39 3.07 -11.95
N GLY A 110 -13.63 2.56 -12.92
CA GLY A 110 -13.68 3.05 -14.31
C GLY A 110 -15.00 2.76 -15.04
N TYR A 111 -15.89 1.98 -14.44
CA TYR A 111 -17.19 1.64 -15.03
C TYR A 111 -18.38 2.16 -14.22
N LEU A 112 -18.10 2.60 -13.00
CA LEU A 112 -19.12 3.10 -12.10
C LEU A 112 -19.70 4.43 -12.62
N GLN A 113 -21.01 4.53 -12.69
CA GLN A 113 -21.70 5.81 -12.94
C GLN A 113 -21.91 6.48 -11.58
N LYS A 114 -21.03 7.41 -11.21
CA LYS A 114 -21.18 8.16 -9.96
C LYS A 114 -22.17 9.32 -10.11
N HIS A 115 -22.79 9.73 -9.03
CA HIS A 115 -23.59 10.96 -8.99
C HIS A 115 -22.71 12.17 -9.30
N SER A 116 -23.25 13.22 -9.93
CA SER A 116 -22.51 14.44 -10.31
C SER A 116 -21.78 15.10 -9.14
N ASP A 117 -22.38 15.05 -7.96
CA ASP A 117 -21.85 15.67 -6.74
C ASP A 117 -21.06 14.68 -5.86
N ALA A 118 -20.86 13.44 -6.31
CA ALA A 118 -20.05 12.45 -5.61
C ALA A 118 -18.58 12.68 -5.92
N VAL A 119 -17.73 12.56 -4.88
CA VAL A 119 -16.29 12.79 -4.94
C VAL A 119 -15.55 11.49 -4.66
N PHE A 120 -14.63 11.12 -5.54
CA PHE A 120 -13.76 9.96 -5.39
C PHE A 120 -12.34 10.40 -5.06
N VAL A 121 -11.84 9.95 -3.92
CA VAL A 121 -10.56 10.37 -3.36
C VAL A 121 -9.62 9.17 -3.28
N GLN A 122 -8.45 9.28 -3.91
CA GLN A 122 -7.37 8.31 -3.77
C GLN A 122 -6.46 8.73 -2.61
N ILE A 123 -6.29 7.85 -1.61
CA ILE A 123 -5.39 8.11 -0.48
C ILE A 123 -4.12 7.28 -0.50
N TRP A 124 -3.98 6.38 -1.47
CA TRP A 124 -2.86 5.46 -1.61
C TRP A 124 -2.69 4.49 -0.43
N HIS A 125 -1.65 3.65 -0.47
CA HIS A 125 -1.40 2.61 0.53
C HIS A 125 0.07 2.51 0.94
N ALA A 126 0.90 3.44 0.48
CA ALA A 126 2.32 3.49 0.80
C ALA A 126 2.73 4.92 1.13
N THR A 127 3.71 5.10 2.00
CA THR A 127 4.19 6.43 2.42
C THR A 127 4.89 7.16 1.27
N GLY A 128 5.45 6.43 0.31
CA GLY A 128 6.04 6.98 -0.90
C GLY A 128 6.02 5.95 -2.04
N ALA A 129 6.56 6.32 -3.19
CA ALA A 129 6.66 5.45 -4.35
C ALA A 129 8.13 5.25 -4.75
N ILE A 130 8.56 3.99 -4.82
CA ILE A 130 9.88 3.59 -5.32
C ILE A 130 9.78 3.06 -6.74
N LYS A 131 8.79 2.21 -7.00
CA LYS A 131 8.54 1.58 -8.30
C LYS A 131 7.67 2.46 -9.18
N THR A 132 7.87 2.36 -10.48
CA THR A 132 6.92 2.95 -11.43
C THR A 132 5.63 2.14 -11.46
N PHE A 133 4.52 2.81 -11.70
CA PHE A 133 3.20 2.21 -11.82
C PHE A 133 2.32 3.05 -12.74
N GLY A 134 1.08 2.63 -12.97
CA GLY A 134 0.16 3.37 -13.82
C GLY A 134 0.68 3.49 -15.26
N TYR A 135 0.68 4.68 -15.83
CA TYR A 135 1.20 4.92 -17.18
C TYR A 135 2.71 4.73 -17.32
N GLU A 136 3.45 4.76 -16.20
CA GLU A 136 4.89 4.52 -16.17
C GLU A 136 5.25 3.05 -15.98
N ASP A 137 4.27 2.14 -15.81
CA ASP A 137 4.52 0.70 -15.65
C ASP A 137 5.18 0.12 -16.89
N ARG A 138 6.37 -0.45 -16.74
CA ARG A 138 7.14 -1.09 -17.80
C ARG A 138 6.39 -2.21 -18.53
N GLN A 139 5.45 -2.85 -17.85
CA GLN A 139 4.65 -3.92 -18.43
C GLN A 139 3.53 -3.43 -19.36
N LEU A 140 3.23 -2.13 -19.39
CA LEU A 140 2.18 -1.59 -20.26
C LEU A 140 2.43 -1.86 -21.73
N LYS A 141 3.69 -1.92 -22.17
CA LYS A 141 4.06 -2.27 -23.56
C LYS A 141 3.53 -3.63 -24.01
N HIS A 142 3.22 -4.53 -23.08
CA HIS A 142 2.66 -5.85 -23.33
C HIS A 142 1.14 -5.92 -23.18
N ARG A 143 0.47 -4.81 -22.84
CA ARG A 143 -0.98 -4.74 -22.63
C ARG A 143 -1.72 -4.38 -23.91
N THR A 144 -2.95 -4.87 -24.02
CA THR A 144 -3.81 -4.53 -25.16
C THR A 144 -4.33 -3.09 -25.06
N LYS A 145 -4.70 -2.47 -26.20
CA LYS A 145 -5.37 -1.15 -26.20
C LYS A 145 -6.63 -1.13 -25.34
N LYS A 146 -7.36 -2.26 -25.25
CA LYS A 146 -8.55 -2.39 -24.40
C LYS A 146 -8.20 -2.37 -22.90
N ASP A 147 -7.09 -3.00 -22.51
CA ASP A 147 -6.63 -2.95 -21.12
C ASP A 147 -6.15 -1.54 -20.76
N LEU A 148 -5.42 -0.86 -21.65
CA LEU A 148 -5.02 0.54 -21.45
C LEU A 148 -6.23 1.46 -21.26
N ALA A 149 -7.27 1.32 -22.10
CA ALA A 149 -8.50 2.09 -21.95
C ALA A 149 -9.21 1.83 -20.61
N ARG A 150 -9.14 0.59 -20.09
CA ARG A 150 -9.67 0.25 -18.76
C ARG A 150 -8.87 0.94 -17.65
N PHE A 151 -7.55 0.92 -17.72
CA PHE A 151 -6.69 1.60 -16.74
C PHE A 151 -6.98 3.10 -16.74
N THR A 152 -6.99 3.71 -17.92
CA THR A 152 -7.30 5.14 -18.08
C THR A 152 -8.65 5.50 -17.46
N SER A 153 -9.69 4.67 -17.67
CA SER A 153 -11.02 4.97 -17.12
C SER A 153 -11.04 4.94 -15.58
N VAL A 154 -10.19 4.12 -14.95
CA VAL A 154 -10.04 4.13 -13.49
C VAL A 154 -9.30 5.37 -13.02
N TYR A 155 -8.17 5.74 -13.66
CA TYR A 155 -7.40 6.93 -13.26
C TYR A 155 -8.24 8.20 -13.38
N GLN A 156 -9.07 8.30 -14.42
CA GLN A 156 -10.00 9.41 -14.64
C GLN A 156 -11.20 9.42 -13.68
N SER A 157 -11.44 8.36 -12.93
CA SER A 157 -12.54 8.32 -11.96
C SER A 157 -12.24 9.07 -10.67
N PHE A 158 -10.96 9.30 -10.35
CA PHE A 158 -10.55 10.02 -9.15
C PHE A 158 -10.66 11.52 -9.35
N ASP A 159 -11.33 12.19 -8.42
CA ASP A 159 -11.43 13.65 -8.39
C ASP A 159 -10.24 14.26 -7.66
N TYR A 160 -9.76 13.60 -6.60
CA TYR A 160 -8.66 14.07 -5.78
C TYR A 160 -7.69 12.95 -5.37
N TYR A 161 -6.46 13.36 -5.09
CA TYR A 161 -5.38 12.51 -4.58
C TYR A 161 -4.82 13.13 -3.30
N VAL A 162 -4.85 12.39 -2.20
CA VAL A 162 -4.22 12.81 -0.95
C VAL A 162 -2.73 12.49 -1.01
N VAL A 163 -1.90 13.48 -0.80
CA VAL A 163 -0.44 13.38 -0.88
C VAL A 163 0.23 14.01 0.34
N ALA A 164 1.43 13.52 0.66
CA ALA A 164 2.26 14.06 1.74
C ALA A 164 3.38 14.97 1.24
N SER A 165 3.67 14.96 -0.06
CA SER A 165 4.78 15.72 -0.64
C SER A 165 4.54 16.06 -2.11
N LYS A 166 5.28 17.08 -2.59
CA LYS A 166 5.29 17.44 -4.01
C LYS A 166 5.81 16.27 -4.87
N GLN A 167 6.84 15.56 -4.42
CA GLN A 167 7.36 14.38 -5.13
C GLN A 167 6.28 13.34 -5.37
N MET A 168 5.43 13.07 -4.37
CA MET A 168 4.34 12.12 -4.54
C MET A 168 3.23 12.67 -5.45
N ALA A 169 2.96 13.97 -5.42
CA ALA A 169 2.07 14.64 -6.38
C ALA A 169 2.59 14.48 -7.82
N ASP A 170 3.87 14.76 -8.06
CA ASP A 170 4.53 14.56 -9.36
C ASP A 170 4.46 13.11 -9.86
N VAL A 171 4.55 12.13 -8.93
CA VAL A 171 4.35 10.72 -9.25
C VAL A 171 2.93 10.47 -9.76
N PHE A 172 1.88 10.94 -9.07
CA PHE A 172 0.50 10.75 -9.53
C PHE A 172 0.21 11.47 -10.84
N GLN A 173 0.81 12.64 -11.07
CA GLN A 173 0.68 13.33 -12.35
C GLN A 173 1.23 12.49 -13.51
N ARG A 174 2.42 11.92 -13.36
CA ARG A 174 3.01 11.05 -14.39
C ARG A 174 2.31 9.71 -14.50
N SER A 175 2.09 9.05 -13.35
CA SER A 175 1.61 7.67 -13.31
C SER A 175 0.11 7.52 -13.60
N TYR A 176 -0.72 8.51 -13.23
CA TYR A 176 -2.17 8.45 -13.42
C TYR A 176 -2.72 9.57 -14.31
N GLY A 177 -1.86 10.47 -14.79
CA GLY A 177 -2.29 11.64 -15.55
C GLY A 177 -3.12 12.62 -14.72
N ALA A 178 -2.90 12.62 -13.42
CA ALA A 178 -3.57 13.55 -12.51
C ALA A 178 -3.10 15.01 -12.73
N ARG A 179 -3.93 15.98 -12.39
CA ARG A 179 -3.60 17.40 -12.50
C ARG A 179 -3.27 17.98 -11.14
N GLU A 180 -2.52 19.08 -11.08
CA GLU A 180 -2.08 19.71 -9.84
C GLU A 180 -3.28 20.11 -8.94
N GLU A 181 -4.35 20.63 -9.53
CA GLU A 181 -5.56 21.03 -8.81
C GLU A 181 -6.32 19.86 -8.15
N GLN A 182 -5.97 18.62 -8.48
CA GLN A 182 -6.52 17.43 -7.84
C GLN A 182 -5.71 16.99 -6.62
N MET A 183 -4.57 17.63 -6.32
CA MET A 183 -3.70 17.26 -5.21
C MET A 183 -4.15 17.89 -3.90
N LEU A 184 -4.36 17.06 -2.89
CA LEU A 184 -4.67 17.47 -1.52
C LEU A 184 -3.46 17.15 -0.62
N TYR A 185 -2.73 18.19 -0.25
CA TYR A 185 -1.51 18.10 0.57
C TYR A 185 -1.85 17.94 2.07
N PHE A 186 -2.58 16.89 2.43
CA PHE A 186 -3.05 16.67 3.80
C PHE A 186 -2.17 15.70 4.59
N GLY A 187 -1.18 15.09 3.97
CA GLY A 187 -0.45 13.96 4.55
C GLY A 187 -1.23 12.65 4.40
N LEU A 188 -0.67 11.57 4.91
CA LEU A 188 -1.27 10.24 4.80
C LEU A 188 -1.69 9.73 6.18
N PRO A 189 -2.95 9.31 6.39
CA PRO A 189 -3.43 8.84 7.70
C PRO A 189 -2.52 7.75 8.29
N ARG A 190 -2.06 6.82 7.47
CA ARG A 190 -1.18 5.74 7.92
C ARG A 190 0.15 6.20 8.54
N THR A 191 0.59 7.43 8.26
CA THR A 191 1.87 7.95 8.78
C THR A 191 1.77 8.48 10.20
N ASP A 192 0.57 8.79 10.69
CA ASP A 192 0.36 9.35 12.02
C ASP A 192 0.86 8.42 13.14
N GLN A 193 0.71 7.11 12.95
CA GLN A 193 1.23 6.11 13.90
C GLN A 193 2.77 6.22 14.07
N PHE A 194 3.51 6.43 12.97
CA PHE A 194 4.97 6.53 13.02
C PHE A 194 5.40 7.80 13.76
N VAL A 195 4.70 8.91 13.53
CA VAL A 195 4.97 10.17 14.23
C VAL A 195 4.65 10.07 15.72
N GLN A 196 3.56 9.38 16.08
CA GLN A 196 3.20 9.15 17.48
C GLN A 196 4.23 8.25 18.18
N LEU A 197 4.61 7.12 17.57
CA LEU A 197 5.64 6.23 18.11
C LEU A 197 6.97 6.96 18.28
N ARG A 198 7.38 7.76 17.32
CA ARG A 198 8.62 8.57 17.41
C ARG A 198 8.59 9.56 18.59
N LYS A 199 7.46 10.23 18.84
CA LYS A 199 7.29 11.11 19.98
C LYS A 199 7.42 10.37 21.31
N ALA A 200 6.76 9.22 21.43
CA ALA A 200 6.83 8.37 22.62
C ALA A 200 8.27 7.89 22.90
N GLN A 201 9.05 7.54 21.87
CA GLN A 201 10.46 7.15 22.03
C GLN A 201 11.33 8.31 22.56
N THR A 202 11.06 9.55 22.12
CA THR A 202 11.82 10.72 22.58
C THR A 202 11.61 11.01 24.05
N GLU A 203 10.43 10.65 24.61
CA GLU A 203 10.10 10.83 26.02
C GLU A 203 10.68 9.71 26.91
N GLN A 204 11.07 8.58 26.33
CA GLN A 204 11.62 7.42 27.07
C GLN A 204 13.15 7.31 27.02
N GLN A 205 13.88 8.41 26.81
CA GLN A 205 15.34 8.41 26.69
C GLN A 205 16.01 7.75 27.92
N ASP A 206 16.97 6.82 27.59
CA ASP A 206 17.98 6.16 28.43
C ASP A 206 17.58 4.90 29.20
N GLN A 207 17.25 3.85 28.44
CA GLN A 207 17.61 2.51 28.93
C GLN A 207 18.54 1.85 27.90
N THR A 208 19.79 2.25 27.90
CA THR A 208 20.89 1.51 27.27
C THR A 208 21.20 0.29 28.15
N ALA A 209 20.31 -0.68 28.16
CA ALA A 209 20.64 -2.01 28.60
C ALA A 209 21.54 -2.67 27.54
N ASP A 210 22.43 -3.53 27.99
CA ASP A 210 23.41 -4.34 27.26
C ASP A 210 22.75 -5.31 26.26
N HIS A 211 22.04 -4.77 25.24
CA HIS A 211 21.32 -5.53 24.24
C HIS A 211 21.96 -5.41 22.86
N LYS A 212 22.09 -6.56 22.16
CA LYS A 212 22.53 -6.57 20.77
C LYS A 212 21.62 -5.68 19.92
N LYS A 213 22.22 -4.86 19.06
CA LYS A 213 21.50 -4.03 18.10
C LYS A 213 20.75 -4.89 17.09
N VAL A 214 19.64 -4.37 16.61
CA VAL A 214 18.71 -5.09 15.72
C VAL A 214 18.88 -4.62 14.29
N ILE A 215 19.25 -5.52 13.41
CA ILE A 215 19.19 -5.33 11.97
C ILE A 215 17.86 -5.92 11.50
N VAL A 216 17.04 -5.14 10.79
CA VAL A 216 15.84 -5.65 10.13
C VAL A 216 16.08 -5.69 8.63
N TYR A 217 15.88 -6.87 8.02
CA TYR A 217 16.01 -7.08 6.58
C TYR A 217 14.65 -7.31 5.94
N THR A 218 14.26 -6.43 5.02
CA THR A 218 12.95 -6.46 4.33
C THR A 218 13.13 -6.47 2.82
N PRO A 219 13.44 -7.63 2.21
CA PRO A 219 13.57 -7.73 0.77
C PRO A 219 12.26 -7.57 0.03
N THR A 220 12.26 -6.88 -1.10
CA THR A 220 11.12 -6.79 -2.00
C THR A 220 10.89 -8.12 -2.72
N TYR A 221 9.63 -8.49 -2.88
CA TYR A 221 9.21 -9.64 -3.67
C TYR A 221 9.63 -9.51 -5.15
N ARG A 222 10.12 -10.61 -5.71
CA ARG A 222 10.33 -10.81 -7.16
C ARG A 222 9.41 -11.91 -7.67
N GLU A 223 8.72 -11.66 -8.76
CA GLU A 223 7.88 -12.67 -9.40
C GLU A 223 8.73 -13.86 -9.87
N GLY A 224 8.33 -15.09 -9.50
CA GLY A 224 9.08 -16.31 -9.79
C GLY A 224 10.29 -16.56 -8.88
N GLN A 225 10.45 -15.79 -7.81
CA GLN A 225 11.55 -16.00 -6.85
C GLN A 225 11.40 -17.33 -6.12
N THR A 226 12.44 -18.16 -6.21
CA THR A 226 12.53 -19.48 -5.56
C THR A 226 13.58 -19.51 -4.45
N GLU A 227 14.38 -18.44 -4.31
CA GLU A 227 15.48 -18.33 -3.37
C GLU A 227 15.38 -17.02 -2.59
N LEU A 228 16.00 -16.97 -1.41
CA LEU A 228 16.17 -15.75 -0.65
C LEU A 228 17.22 -14.84 -1.32
N PRO A 229 17.05 -13.52 -1.28
CA PRO A 229 18.08 -12.60 -1.72
C PRO A 229 19.41 -12.82 -0.97
N LEU A 230 20.50 -12.63 -1.67
CA LEU A 230 21.86 -13.06 -1.34
C LEU A 230 22.54 -12.25 -0.22
N LEU A 231 21.95 -12.17 0.97
CA LEU A 231 22.74 -11.80 2.16
C LEU A 231 23.57 -13.00 2.59
N ASP A 232 24.89 -12.79 2.75
CA ASP A 232 25.78 -13.80 3.33
C ASP A 232 25.57 -13.87 4.85
N ILE A 233 24.44 -14.50 5.25
CA ILE A 233 24.06 -14.63 6.66
C ILE A 233 25.14 -15.33 7.50
N PRO A 234 25.79 -16.41 7.03
CA PRO A 234 26.89 -17.03 7.77
C PRO A 234 28.07 -16.07 8.06
N LYS A 235 28.46 -15.28 7.07
CA LYS A 235 29.52 -14.28 7.23
C LYS A 235 29.09 -13.18 8.19
N MET A 236 27.86 -12.65 8.02
CA MET A 236 27.30 -11.65 8.94
C MET A 236 27.25 -12.16 10.38
N ALA A 237 26.83 -13.41 10.60
CA ALA A 237 26.79 -14.02 11.93
C ALA A 237 28.17 -14.09 12.58
N LYS A 238 29.21 -14.43 11.77
CA LYS A 238 30.61 -14.50 12.24
C LYS A 238 31.16 -13.12 12.63
N GLU A 239 30.87 -12.10 11.82
CA GLU A 239 31.50 -10.78 11.98
C GLU A 239 30.70 -9.86 12.91
N LEU A 240 29.37 -10.02 12.99
CA LEU A 240 28.47 -9.12 13.69
C LEU A 240 27.73 -9.76 14.85
N GLY A 241 27.78 -11.10 14.99
CA GLY A 241 26.93 -11.86 15.90
C GLY A 241 27.08 -11.53 17.39
N ASP A 242 28.20 -10.92 17.81
CA ASP A 242 28.39 -10.47 19.18
C ASP A 242 27.63 -9.18 19.50
N SER A 243 27.51 -8.28 18.53
CA SER A 243 26.94 -6.93 18.69
C SER A 243 25.55 -6.75 18.08
N TYR A 244 25.16 -7.63 17.17
CA TYR A 244 23.92 -7.50 16.40
C TYR A 244 23.13 -8.81 16.37
N ARG A 245 21.83 -8.68 16.09
CA ARG A 245 20.93 -9.76 15.66
C ARG A 245 20.21 -9.34 14.39
N LEU A 246 19.89 -10.29 13.52
CA LEU A 246 19.18 -10.07 12.25
C LEU A 246 17.76 -10.61 12.35
N ILE A 247 16.77 -9.76 12.04
CA ILE A 247 15.39 -10.17 11.86
C ILE A 247 15.03 -10.04 10.37
N VAL A 248 14.62 -11.14 9.76
CA VAL A 248 14.20 -11.17 8.35
C VAL A 248 12.68 -11.11 8.29
N ARG A 249 12.13 -10.15 7.55
CA ARG A 249 10.71 -10.08 7.22
C ARG A 249 10.53 -10.22 5.71
N LEU A 250 10.01 -11.35 5.29
CA LEU A 250 9.70 -11.61 3.88
C LEU A 250 8.35 -11.00 3.49
N HIS A 251 8.21 -10.65 2.22
CA HIS A 251 6.92 -10.24 1.68
C HIS A 251 5.90 -11.40 1.78
N PRO A 252 4.60 -11.14 2.06
CA PRO A 252 3.58 -12.19 2.20
C PRO A 252 3.54 -13.21 1.05
N HIS A 253 3.78 -12.78 -0.19
CA HIS A 253 3.78 -13.67 -1.36
C HIS A 253 4.92 -14.69 -1.39
N VAL A 254 5.97 -14.49 -0.60
CA VAL A 254 7.14 -15.39 -0.55
C VAL A 254 7.37 -16.02 0.82
N GLN A 255 6.35 -16.08 1.67
CA GLN A 255 6.41 -16.73 2.98
C GLN A 255 6.91 -18.18 2.92
N LYS A 256 6.65 -18.87 1.81
CA LYS A 256 7.18 -20.23 1.56
C LYS A 256 8.70 -20.32 1.61
N LEU A 257 9.40 -19.19 1.46
CA LEU A 257 10.86 -19.13 1.59
C LEU A 257 11.32 -18.95 3.04
N ALA A 258 10.41 -18.81 3.98
CA ALA A 258 10.72 -18.67 5.40
C ALA A 258 11.50 -19.86 5.95
N ASP A 259 11.17 -21.08 5.50
CA ASP A 259 11.88 -22.31 5.89
C ASP A 259 13.36 -22.32 5.46
N LYS A 260 13.73 -21.43 4.52
CA LYS A 260 15.13 -21.23 4.07
C LYS A 260 15.88 -20.19 4.91
N VAL A 261 15.21 -19.46 5.80
CA VAL A 261 15.87 -18.55 6.75
C VAL A 261 16.47 -19.39 7.86
N PRO A 262 17.80 -19.37 8.05
CA PRO A 262 18.42 -20.12 9.13
C PRO A 262 17.91 -19.65 10.49
N HIS A 263 17.54 -20.59 11.37
CA HIS A 263 17.24 -20.28 12.76
C HIS A 263 18.50 -20.43 13.61
N THR A 264 19.11 -19.32 13.97
CA THR A 264 20.32 -19.28 14.80
C THR A 264 20.17 -18.18 15.85
N PRO A 265 21.05 -18.10 16.86
CA PRO A 265 21.04 -16.96 17.80
C PRO A 265 21.23 -15.60 17.14
N PHE A 266 21.83 -15.55 15.93
CA PHE A 266 22.04 -14.32 15.16
C PHE A 266 20.81 -13.95 14.29
N VAL A 267 20.14 -14.92 13.66
CA VAL A 267 19.07 -14.65 12.70
C VAL A 267 17.76 -15.32 13.08
N SER A 268 16.68 -14.57 12.94
CA SER A 268 15.31 -15.05 13.09
C SER A 268 14.40 -14.52 12.00
N TRP A 269 13.32 -15.24 11.72
CA TRP A 269 12.24 -14.78 10.86
C TRP A 269 11.08 -14.24 11.71
N ASP A 270 10.59 -13.05 11.35
CA ASP A 270 9.52 -12.37 12.08
C ASP A 270 8.14 -13.06 11.97
N GLY A 271 7.88 -13.75 10.86
CA GLY A 271 6.62 -14.47 10.66
C GLY A 271 5.35 -13.60 10.58
N HIS A 272 5.51 -12.30 10.40
CA HIS A 272 4.41 -11.31 10.48
C HIS A 272 3.63 -11.36 11.79
N LEU A 273 4.28 -11.73 12.89
CA LEU A 273 3.68 -11.81 14.21
C LEU A 273 3.32 -10.45 14.79
N GLN A 274 4.00 -9.40 14.33
CA GLN A 274 3.78 -8.03 14.77
C GLN A 274 3.54 -7.08 13.59
N PRO A 275 2.83 -5.94 13.79
CA PRO A 275 2.70 -4.90 12.78
C PRO A 275 4.05 -4.36 12.31
N THR A 276 4.15 -3.94 11.05
CA THR A 276 5.41 -3.42 10.47
C THR A 276 5.98 -2.26 11.28
N ALA A 277 5.13 -1.36 11.77
CA ALA A 277 5.56 -0.22 12.58
C ALA A 277 6.29 -0.66 13.86
N GLN A 278 5.76 -1.67 14.56
CA GLN A 278 6.39 -2.20 15.78
C GLN A 278 7.73 -2.90 15.48
N LEU A 279 7.82 -3.64 14.37
CA LEU A 279 9.09 -4.24 13.98
C LEU A 279 10.13 -3.16 13.66
N LEU A 280 9.75 -2.14 12.90
CA LEU A 280 10.66 -1.03 12.55
C LEU A 280 11.06 -0.21 13.78
N GLU A 281 10.21 -0.16 14.80
CA GLU A 281 10.53 0.48 16.07
C GLU A 281 11.72 -0.18 16.77
N THR A 282 11.84 -1.50 16.68
CA THR A 282 12.95 -2.24 17.28
C THR A 282 14.25 -2.16 16.47
N ALA A 283 14.20 -1.71 15.21
CA ALA A 283 15.36 -1.73 14.31
C ALA A 283 16.34 -0.58 14.62
N ASP A 284 17.61 -0.90 14.74
CA ASP A 284 18.72 0.05 14.75
C ASP A 284 19.28 0.30 13.34
N LEU A 285 19.14 -0.70 12.46
CA LEU A 285 19.55 -0.66 11.06
C LEU A 285 18.50 -1.37 10.20
N LEU A 286 18.07 -0.70 9.13
CA LEU A 286 17.23 -1.30 8.09
C LEU A 286 18.08 -1.68 6.88
N ILE A 287 18.02 -2.95 6.46
CA ILE A 287 18.49 -3.39 5.15
C ILE A 287 17.26 -3.62 4.28
N THR A 288 17.17 -2.95 3.16
CA THR A 288 16.06 -3.10 2.21
C THR A 288 16.54 -2.86 0.78
N ASP A 289 15.65 -3.01 -0.18
CA ASP A 289 15.96 -2.78 -1.59
C ASP A 289 14.96 -1.77 -2.20
N TYR A 290 13.90 -2.23 -2.89
CA TYR A 290 12.93 -1.37 -3.59
C TYR A 290 11.60 -1.28 -2.83
N SER A 291 11.65 -1.34 -1.50
CA SER A 291 10.46 -1.29 -0.65
C SER A 291 10.20 0.11 -0.09
N SER A 292 8.93 0.56 -0.17
CA SER A 292 8.49 1.81 0.47
C SER A 292 8.58 1.81 2.00
N VAL A 293 8.89 0.68 2.62
CA VAL A 293 9.12 0.56 4.06
C VAL A 293 10.23 1.50 4.57
N VAL A 294 11.16 1.89 3.69
CA VAL A 294 12.21 2.85 4.01
C VAL A 294 11.63 4.20 4.45
N PHE A 295 10.56 4.66 3.82
CA PHE A 295 9.91 5.93 4.19
C PHE A 295 9.26 5.80 5.58
N ASP A 296 8.61 4.65 5.87
CA ASP A 296 8.03 4.38 7.19
C ASP A 296 9.12 4.40 8.28
N TYR A 297 10.26 3.76 8.01
CA TYR A 297 11.39 3.71 8.93
C TYR A 297 12.02 5.09 9.18
N THR A 298 12.19 5.90 8.14
CA THR A 298 12.74 7.26 8.27
C THR A 298 11.81 8.23 8.99
N LEU A 299 10.49 8.02 8.91
CA LEU A 299 9.52 8.78 9.70
C LEU A 299 9.58 8.41 11.19
N LEU A 300 9.82 7.14 11.49
CA LEU A 300 9.83 6.59 12.84
C LEU A 300 11.11 6.94 13.61
N LYS A 301 12.27 6.96 12.95
CA LYS A 301 13.59 7.15 13.57
C LYS A 301 14.10 8.57 13.39
N GLN A 302 14.62 9.19 14.46
CA GLN A 302 15.30 10.49 14.37
C GLN A 302 16.60 10.39 13.56
N ARG A 303 17.34 9.29 13.72
CA ARG A 303 18.55 8.96 12.96
C ARG A 303 18.34 7.57 12.37
N ALA A 304 17.83 7.55 11.15
CA ALA A 304 17.60 6.32 10.42
C ALA A 304 18.89 5.85 9.75
N SER A 305 19.34 4.63 10.07
CA SER A 305 20.43 3.97 9.37
C SER A 305 19.84 2.98 8.38
N VAL A 306 20.09 3.19 7.08
CA VAL A 306 19.55 2.36 6.00
C VAL A 306 20.65 1.89 5.08
N ILE A 307 20.64 0.59 4.75
CA ILE A 307 21.45 0.02 3.68
C ILE A 307 20.52 -0.40 2.55
N TYR A 308 20.72 0.17 1.37
CA TYR A 308 20.04 -0.25 0.15
C TYR A 308 20.80 -1.40 -0.50
N PHE A 309 20.28 -2.60 -0.38
CA PHE A 309 20.89 -3.81 -0.93
C PHE A 309 20.39 -4.06 -2.36
N TRP A 310 20.96 -3.35 -3.33
CA TRP A 310 20.53 -3.32 -4.74
C TRP A 310 21.40 -4.22 -5.63
N TYR A 311 21.44 -5.50 -5.31
CA TYR A 311 22.25 -6.49 -6.00
C TYR A 311 21.82 -6.77 -7.46
N ASP A 312 20.57 -6.45 -7.82
CA ASP A 312 19.96 -6.71 -9.12
C ASP A 312 19.41 -5.43 -9.78
N ARG A 313 20.01 -4.25 -9.48
CA ARG A 313 19.47 -2.93 -9.85
C ARG A 313 19.10 -2.82 -11.33
N GLU A 314 20.01 -3.15 -12.25
CA GLU A 314 19.79 -3.01 -13.68
C GLU A 314 18.62 -3.87 -14.16
N GLN A 315 18.59 -5.14 -13.74
CA GLN A 315 17.51 -6.07 -14.09
C GLN A 315 16.15 -5.64 -13.50
N TYR A 316 16.18 -5.15 -12.27
CA TYR A 316 14.96 -4.70 -11.59
C TYR A 316 14.39 -3.44 -12.24
N GLU A 317 15.24 -2.47 -12.57
CA GLU A 317 14.86 -1.23 -13.23
C GLU A 317 14.33 -1.49 -14.65
N GLU A 318 14.94 -2.41 -15.39
CA GLU A 318 14.45 -2.80 -16.71
C GLU A 318 13.06 -3.45 -16.65
N LYS A 319 12.83 -4.35 -15.68
CA LYS A 319 11.58 -5.12 -15.55
C LYS A 319 10.45 -4.32 -14.91
N THR A 320 10.74 -3.59 -13.84
CA THR A 320 9.74 -2.94 -13.00
C THR A 320 9.72 -1.42 -13.17
N GLY A 321 10.90 -0.80 -13.36
CA GLY A 321 11.08 0.64 -13.36
C GLY A 321 11.16 1.24 -11.95
N LEU A 322 11.96 2.29 -11.82
CA LEU A 322 12.14 3.06 -10.59
C LEU A 322 11.71 4.49 -10.80
N GLN A 323 11.20 5.12 -9.76
CA GLN A 323 10.81 6.53 -9.81
C GLN A 323 12.07 7.42 -9.97
N PRO A 324 12.04 8.44 -10.85
CA PRO A 324 13.22 9.26 -11.17
C PRO A 324 13.88 9.92 -9.95
N HIS A 325 13.09 10.39 -8.98
CA HIS A 325 13.61 11.06 -7.78
C HIS A 325 14.47 10.16 -6.89
N LEU A 326 14.37 8.85 -7.01
CA LEU A 326 15.24 7.92 -6.27
C LEU A 326 16.67 7.93 -6.79
N THR A 327 16.85 8.12 -8.10
CA THR A 327 18.17 8.23 -8.69
C THR A 327 18.92 9.45 -8.14
N GLU A 328 18.19 10.55 -7.87
CA GLU A 328 18.75 11.77 -7.27
C GLU A 328 19.14 11.55 -5.80
N LEU A 329 18.28 10.87 -5.01
CA LEU A 329 18.55 10.54 -3.61
C LEU A 329 19.76 9.64 -3.43
N LEU A 330 20.06 8.79 -4.42
CA LEU A 330 21.11 7.79 -4.37
C LEU A 330 22.45 8.27 -4.92
N ASN A 331 22.45 9.38 -5.65
CA ASN A 331 23.66 10.09 -6.07
C ASN A 331 24.16 11.07 -4.99
N GLY A 332 23.50 11.13 -3.83
CA GLY A 332 23.99 11.81 -2.65
C GLY A 332 25.22 11.12 -2.05
N PRO A 333 25.97 11.78 -1.20
CA PRO A 333 27.18 11.20 -0.61
C PRO A 333 26.81 9.93 0.17
N VAL A 334 27.50 8.84 -0.16
CA VAL A 334 27.44 7.53 0.50
C VAL A 334 28.06 7.65 1.89
#